data_8c4f73c6809b14fa706eb6cdede9b9d0
#
_entry.id   8c4f73c6809b14fa706eb6cdede9b9d0
#
_cell.length_a   1.000
_cell.length_b   1.000
_cell.length_c   1.000
_cell.angle_alpha   90.00
_cell.angle_beta   90.00
_cell.angle_gamma   90.00
#
_symmetry.space_group_name_H-M   'P 1'
#
loop_
_entity.id
_entity.type
_entity.pdbx_description
1 polymer ?
#
loop_
_entity_poly.entity_id
_entity_poly.type
_entity_poly.pdbx_seq_one_letter_code
_entity_poly.pdbx_strand_id
1 'polypeptide(L)'
;MQNRYDKCPNCMQALGQGEDVCPYCGFDVSGYEEKPNCLRPFTVLQGKYMIGRVIGMGGFGITYIGWDLNLQTYIAIKEYYPESFAQRDAMTTTIVSTLDSKKEIYDKGLKRYVEEARNLSKFYQLQGIVSVKDFFYENGTGYIVMEYINGVDLKHYLKGMGGKLDEATVLALMKPVFESLYEVHKNWIARISARIISWLITKARSS
;
A
#
# COMPACT_ATOMS: atom_id res chain seq x y z
N MET A 1 15.69 23.48 9.14
CA MET A 1 15.59 22.26 9.97
C MET A 1 16.59 21.26 9.43
N GLN A 2 17.38 20.65 10.27
CA GLN A 2 18.37 19.69 9.80
C GLN A 2 17.66 18.39 9.42
N ASN A 3 17.99 17.81 8.25
CA ASN A 3 17.46 16.53 7.83
C ASN A 3 17.68 15.48 8.93
N ARG A 4 16.61 14.83 9.41
CA ARG A 4 16.64 13.84 10.50
C ARG A 4 16.81 12.40 10.02
N TYR A 5 16.93 12.20 8.71
CA TYR A 5 17.04 10.88 8.10
C TYR A 5 18.35 10.76 7.35
N ASP A 6 18.99 9.61 7.46
CA ASP A 6 20.17 9.19 6.68
C ASP A 6 19.79 8.52 5.36
N LYS A 7 18.47 8.35 5.10
CA LYS A 7 17.90 7.82 3.87
C LYS A 7 16.65 8.57 3.49
N CYS A 8 16.33 8.58 2.20
CA CYS A 8 15.11 9.17 1.70
C CYS A 8 13.88 8.29 2.02
N PRO A 9 12.84 8.80 2.70
CA PRO A 9 11.64 8.02 2.99
C PRO A 9 10.84 7.60 1.74
N ASN A 10 11.11 8.23 0.59
CA ASN A 10 10.44 7.92 -0.67
C ASN A 10 11.16 6.87 -1.50
N CYS A 11 12.47 7.03 -1.73
CA CYS A 11 13.22 6.13 -2.60
C CYS A 11 14.25 5.25 -1.88
N MET A 12 14.33 5.30 -0.55
CA MET A 12 15.22 4.50 0.30
C MET A 12 16.73 4.67 0.02
N GLN A 13 17.12 5.57 -0.88
CA GLN A 13 18.53 5.87 -1.16
C GLN A 13 19.15 6.64 0.02
N ALA A 14 20.44 6.39 0.24
CA ALA A 14 21.19 7.13 1.25
C ALA A 14 21.22 8.63 0.93
N LEU A 15 21.14 9.45 1.96
CA LEU A 15 21.23 10.90 1.87
C LEU A 15 22.53 11.39 2.48
N GLY A 16 23.09 12.43 1.90
CA GLY A 16 24.19 13.18 2.51
C GLY A 16 23.74 14.01 3.71
N GLN A 17 24.69 14.44 4.53
CA GLN A 17 24.38 15.32 5.65
C GLN A 17 23.83 16.68 5.13
N GLY A 18 22.65 17.07 5.63
CA GLY A 18 22.03 18.37 5.30
C GLY A 18 21.31 18.40 3.94
N GLU A 19 21.10 17.28 3.29
CA GLU A 19 20.28 17.20 2.08
C GLU A 19 18.80 17.29 2.43
N ASP A 20 18.19 18.46 2.17
CA ASP A 20 16.77 18.70 2.41
C ASP A 20 15.90 18.13 1.29
N VAL A 21 16.43 18.02 0.09
CA VAL A 21 15.78 17.43 -1.10
C VAL A 21 16.61 16.23 -1.56
N CYS A 22 15.96 15.11 -1.75
CA CYS A 22 16.64 13.90 -2.20
C CYS A 22 17.19 14.07 -3.63
N PRO A 23 18.50 13.90 -3.86
CA PRO A 23 19.10 14.07 -5.18
C PRO A 23 18.68 13.00 -6.19
N TYR A 24 18.17 11.86 -5.73
CA TYR A 24 17.79 10.73 -6.58
C TYR A 24 16.34 10.80 -7.07
N CYS A 25 15.41 11.33 -6.26
CA CYS A 25 14.00 11.32 -6.61
C CYS A 25 13.27 12.66 -6.43
N GLY A 26 13.98 13.70 -6.02
CA GLY A 26 13.42 15.04 -5.84
C GLY A 26 12.46 15.19 -4.66
N PHE A 27 12.39 14.18 -3.77
CA PHE A 27 11.49 14.25 -2.62
C PHE A 27 12.00 15.26 -1.58
N ASP A 28 11.13 16.17 -1.14
CA ASP A 28 11.42 17.08 -0.04
C ASP A 28 11.39 16.31 1.29
N VAL A 29 12.59 16.05 1.80
CA VAL A 29 12.80 15.29 3.04
C VAL A 29 12.62 16.17 4.26
N SER A 30 13.02 17.44 4.17
CA SER A 30 12.92 18.40 5.27
C SER A 30 11.48 18.77 5.59
N GLY A 31 10.64 18.86 4.56
CA GLY A 31 9.21 19.12 4.67
C GLY A 31 8.36 17.89 4.97
N TYR A 32 8.96 16.69 5.07
CA TYR A 32 8.19 15.48 5.34
C TYR A 32 7.72 15.42 6.80
N GLU A 33 6.40 15.38 6.98
CA GLU A 33 5.76 15.20 8.27
C GLU A 33 5.28 13.76 8.45
N GLU A 34 5.67 13.15 9.58
CA GLU A 34 5.16 11.84 9.98
C GLU A 34 3.69 11.96 10.35
N LYS A 35 2.86 11.14 9.75
CA LYS A 35 1.42 11.13 10.04
C LYS A 35 1.16 10.43 11.37
N PRO A 36 0.22 10.94 12.18
CA PRO A 36 -0.18 10.28 13.42
C PRO A 36 -0.70 8.86 13.13
N ASN A 37 -0.52 7.97 14.07
CA ASN A 37 -0.94 6.56 13.97
C ASN A 37 -0.28 5.74 12.84
N CYS A 38 0.70 6.29 12.13
CA CYS A 38 1.48 5.58 11.12
C CYS A 38 2.78 5.03 11.69
N LEU A 39 3.33 4.01 11.07
CA LEU A 39 4.70 3.57 11.34
C LEU A 39 5.67 4.64 10.86
N ARG A 40 6.74 4.83 11.63
CA ARG A 40 7.81 5.74 11.25
C ARG A 40 8.61 5.19 10.08
N PRO A 41 9.10 6.04 9.19
CA PRO A 41 10.05 5.60 8.17
C PRO A 41 11.22 4.84 8.77
N PHE A 42 11.71 3.86 8.03
CA PHE A 42 12.80 2.94 8.38
C PHE A 42 12.51 1.95 9.52
N THR A 43 11.26 1.89 10.00
CA THR A 43 10.81 0.74 10.79
C THR A 43 10.98 -0.53 9.97
N VAL A 44 11.59 -1.55 10.56
CA VAL A 44 11.78 -2.85 9.89
C VAL A 44 10.80 -3.85 10.48
N LEU A 45 9.96 -4.40 9.61
CA LEU A 45 8.99 -5.43 9.94
C LEU A 45 9.56 -6.81 9.57
N GLN A 46 9.34 -7.82 10.39
CA GLN A 46 9.83 -9.20 10.21
C GLN A 46 11.36 -9.28 9.97
N GLY A 47 12.13 -8.27 10.38
CA GLY A 47 13.56 -8.18 10.08
C GLY A 47 13.90 -8.11 8.58
N LYS A 48 12.90 -7.91 7.71
CA LYS A 48 13.00 -8.10 6.27
C LYS A 48 12.44 -6.92 5.46
N TYR A 49 11.41 -6.26 5.95
CA TYR A 49 10.71 -5.21 5.20
C TYR A 49 10.89 -3.85 5.85
N MET A 50 11.65 -2.97 5.22
CA MET A 50 11.84 -1.61 5.68
C MET A 50 10.72 -0.71 5.19
N ILE A 51 10.08 0.02 6.09
CA ILE A 51 9.00 0.96 5.81
C ILE A 51 9.56 2.29 5.32
N GLY A 52 8.95 2.88 4.32
CA GLY A 52 9.16 4.26 3.91
C GLY A 52 7.98 5.15 4.26
N ARG A 53 7.72 6.16 3.42
CA ARG A 53 6.58 7.06 3.64
C ARG A 53 5.24 6.42 3.37
N VAL A 54 4.19 6.99 3.94
CA VAL A 54 2.81 6.67 3.60
C VAL A 54 2.51 7.10 2.16
N ILE A 55 1.99 6.19 1.34
CA ILE A 55 1.54 6.44 -0.04
C ILE A 55 0.03 6.39 -0.19
N GLY A 56 -0.68 5.83 0.79
CA GLY A 56 -2.13 5.80 0.80
C GLY A 56 -2.68 5.60 2.20
N MET A 57 -3.82 6.19 2.48
CA MET A 57 -4.54 6.07 3.73
C MET A 57 -6.03 6.01 3.47
N GLY A 58 -6.73 5.08 4.09
CA GLY A 58 -8.17 4.90 3.93
C GLY A 58 -8.79 4.25 5.16
N GLY A 59 -10.11 4.22 5.25
CA GLY A 59 -10.85 3.79 6.45
C GLY A 59 -10.55 2.37 6.96
N PHE A 60 -9.76 1.58 6.23
CA PHE A 60 -9.43 0.19 6.61
C PHE A 60 -7.94 -0.13 6.58
N GLY A 61 -7.10 0.83 6.27
CA GLY A 61 -5.68 0.56 6.27
C GLY A 61 -4.81 1.69 5.78
N ILE A 62 -3.54 1.55 6.09
CA ILE A 62 -2.48 2.46 5.72
C ILE A 62 -1.57 1.72 4.75
N THR A 63 -1.18 2.39 3.67
CA THR A 63 -0.25 1.83 2.71
C THR A 63 1.04 2.64 2.70
N TYR A 64 2.14 1.93 2.78
CA TYR A 64 3.49 2.48 2.77
C TYR A 64 4.22 2.05 1.51
N ILE A 65 5.09 2.90 0.99
CA ILE A 65 6.19 2.41 0.17
C ILE A 65 7.17 1.69 1.10
N GLY A 66 7.82 0.64 0.63
CA GLY A 66 8.79 -0.11 1.41
C GLY A 66 9.91 -0.68 0.55
N TRP A 67 10.87 -1.27 1.22
CA TRP A 67 12.01 -1.94 0.63
C TRP A 67 12.18 -3.33 1.21
N ASP A 68 12.23 -4.34 0.35
CA ASP A 68 12.60 -5.69 0.74
C ASP A 68 14.12 -5.76 0.87
N LEU A 69 14.63 -5.93 2.10
CA LEU A 69 16.05 -5.96 2.41
C LEU A 69 16.77 -7.17 1.80
N ASN A 70 16.05 -8.29 1.62
CA ASN A 70 16.60 -9.51 1.06
C ASN A 70 16.64 -9.48 -0.46
N LEU A 71 15.51 -9.09 -1.09
CA LEU A 71 15.39 -9.03 -2.54
C LEU A 71 15.90 -7.72 -3.14
N GLN A 72 16.20 -6.72 -2.32
CA GLN A 72 16.66 -5.39 -2.72
C GLN A 72 15.75 -4.75 -3.78
N THR A 73 14.45 -4.79 -3.51
CA THR A 73 13.43 -4.27 -4.43
C THR A 73 12.36 -3.47 -3.70
N TYR A 74 11.73 -2.54 -4.42
CA TYR A 74 10.57 -1.80 -3.92
C TYR A 74 9.37 -2.71 -3.74
N ILE A 75 8.64 -2.46 -2.67
CA ILE A 75 7.39 -3.11 -2.32
C ILE A 75 6.39 -2.05 -1.85
N ALA A 76 5.12 -2.38 -1.90
CA ALA A 76 4.09 -1.68 -1.16
C ALA A 76 3.65 -2.55 0.02
N ILE A 77 3.53 -1.95 1.19
CA ILE A 77 3.11 -2.66 2.41
C ILE A 77 1.81 -2.02 2.88
N LYS A 78 0.77 -2.82 2.92
CA LYS A 78 -0.53 -2.38 3.41
C LYS A 78 -0.77 -2.96 4.79
N GLU A 79 -1.04 -2.08 5.74
CA GLU A 79 -1.35 -2.39 7.13
C GLU A 79 -2.85 -2.38 7.34
N TYR A 80 -3.40 -3.37 8.05
CA TYR A 80 -4.78 -3.33 8.50
C TYR A 80 -4.91 -2.33 9.66
N TYR A 81 -5.56 -1.20 9.38
CA TYR A 81 -5.76 -0.12 10.34
C TYR A 81 -7.17 0.46 10.16
N PRO A 82 -8.20 -0.13 10.78
CA PRO A 82 -9.56 0.41 10.74
C PRO A 82 -9.67 1.62 11.68
N GLU A 83 -9.51 2.81 11.13
CA GLU A 83 -9.40 4.09 11.84
C GLU A 83 -10.53 4.32 12.87
N SER A 84 -11.74 3.83 12.59
CA SER A 84 -12.90 4.02 13.46
C SER A 84 -12.82 3.32 14.81
N PHE A 85 -11.93 2.34 14.98
CA PHE A 85 -11.85 1.53 16.21
C PHE A 85 -10.46 0.91 16.47
N ALA A 86 -9.45 1.38 15.77
CA ALA A 86 -8.06 1.02 16.01
C ALA A 86 -7.26 2.25 16.39
N GLN A 87 -6.35 2.09 17.32
CA GLN A 87 -5.38 3.12 17.72
C GLN A 87 -4.01 2.49 17.86
N ARG A 88 -2.98 3.20 17.44
CA ARG A 88 -1.60 2.78 17.65
C ARG A 88 -1.11 3.30 18.99
N ASP A 89 -0.55 2.41 19.79
CA ASP A 89 0.21 2.79 20.97
C ASP A 89 1.53 3.46 20.54
N ALA A 90 1.75 4.67 21.04
CA ALA A 90 2.89 5.49 20.63
C ALA A 90 4.25 4.92 21.11
N MET A 91 4.26 4.11 22.17
CA MET A 91 5.47 3.55 22.76
C MET A 91 5.84 2.19 22.15
N THR A 92 4.85 1.36 21.88
CA THR A 92 5.05 -0.03 21.44
C THR A 92 4.79 -0.26 19.95
N THR A 93 4.31 0.73 19.23
CA THR A 93 3.83 0.64 17.84
C THR A 93 2.67 -0.34 17.62
N THR A 94 2.22 -1.00 18.68
CA THR A 94 1.14 -2.00 18.65
C THR A 94 -0.21 -1.34 18.38
N ILE A 95 -1.02 -1.95 17.54
CA ILE A 95 -2.40 -1.54 17.33
C ILE A 95 -3.29 -2.23 18.34
N VAL A 96 -4.10 -1.42 19.00
CA VAL A 96 -5.09 -1.87 19.97
C VAL A 96 -6.49 -1.39 19.56
N SER A 97 -7.52 -2.17 19.90
CA SER A 97 -8.89 -1.71 19.73
C SER A 97 -9.20 -0.63 20.76
N THR A 98 -9.83 0.44 20.32
CA THR A 98 -10.20 1.58 21.17
C THR A 98 -11.25 1.24 22.23
N LEU A 99 -12.00 0.17 22.03
CA LEU A 99 -13.07 -0.31 22.93
C LEU A 99 -13.09 -1.83 22.96
N ASP A 100 -13.26 -2.41 24.14
CA ASP A 100 -13.38 -3.87 24.31
C ASP A 100 -14.55 -4.44 23.51
N SER A 101 -15.67 -3.72 23.43
CA SER A 101 -16.84 -4.10 22.62
C SER A 101 -16.57 -4.18 21.11
N LYS A 102 -15.51 -3.54 20.63
CA LYS A 102 -15.11 -3.56 19.20
C LYS A 102 -13.99 -4.55 18.90
N LYS A 103 -13.40 -5.16 19.91
CA LYS A 103 -12.30 -6.12 19.75
C LYS A 103 -12.70 -7.30 18.85
N GLU A 104 -13.87 -7.87 19.07
CA GLU A 104 -14.36 -8.97 18.23
C GLU A 104 -14.54 -8.55 16.76
N ILE A 105 -15.00 -7.31 16.52
CA ILE A 105 -15.15 -6.76 15.16
C ILE A 105 -13.78 -6.58 14.52
N TYR A 106 -12.80 -6.07 15.29
CA TYR A 106 -11.42 -5.91 14.85
C TYR A 106 -10.82 -7.26 14.45
N ASP A 107 -10.90 -8.27 15.32
CA ASP A 107 -10.33 -9.59 15.09
C ASP A 107 -10.97 -10.31 13.90
N LYS A 108 -12.30 -10.20 13.73
CA LYS A 108 -13.00 -10.71 12.54
C LYS A 108 -12.56 -9.98 11.25
N GLY A 109 -12.39 -8.66 11.33
CA GLY A 109 -11.92 -7.85 10.22
C GLY A 109 -10.48 -8.22 9.84
N LEU A 110 -9.60 -8.39 10.79
CA LEU A 110 -8.21 -8.79 10.60
C LEU A 110 -8.09 -10.17 9.93
N LYS A 111 -8.87 -11.15 10.39
CA LYS A 111 -8.92 -12.48 9.76
C LYS A 111 -9.34 -12.37 8.29
N ARG A 112 -10.42 -11.63 7.99
CA ARG A 112 -10.89 -11.42 6.62
C ARG A 112 -9.86 -10.71 5.76
N TYR A 113 -9.14 -9.75 6.32
CA TYR A 113 -8.09 -9.02 5.63
C TYR A 113 -6.96 -9.93 5.16
N VAL A 114 -6.50 -10.85 6.02
CA VAL A 114 -5.46 -11.82 5.68
C VAL A 114 -5.98 -12.91 4.73
N GLU A 115 -7.22 -13.35 4.89
CA GLU A 115 -7.86 -14.28 3.95
C GLU A 115 -7.98 -13.68 2.55
N GLU A 116 -8.31 -12.39 2.47
CA GLU A 116 -8.35 -11.65 1.20
C GLU A 116 -6.97 -11.65 0.52
N ALA A 117 -5.90 -11.35 1.27
CA ALA A 117 -4.53 -11.41 0.75
C ALA A 117 -4.16 -12.79 0.22
N ARG A 118 -4.48 -13.85 0.98
CA ARG A 118 -4.25 -15.25 0.57
C ARG A 118 -5.01 -15.63 -0.70
N ASN A 119 -6.21 -15.11 -0.86
CA ASN A 119 -7.00 -15.37 -2.06
C ASN A 119 -6.47 -14.58 -3.26
N LEU A 120 -6.09 -13.32 -3.06
CA LEU A 120 -5.49 -12.51 -4.13
C LEU A 120 -4.15 -13.07 -4.63
N SER A 121 -3.36 -13.66 -3.75
CA SER A 121 -2.07 -14.25 -4.13
C SER A 121 -2.19 -15.36 -5.18
N LYS A 122 -3.37 -15.99 -5.33
CA LYS A 122 -3.64 -17.01 -6.35
C LYS A 122 -3.74 -16.44 -7.77
N PHE A 123 -3.95 -15.14 -7.89
CA PHE A 123 -4.17 -14.44 -9.16
C PHE A 123 -2.96 -13.62 -9.62
N TYR A 124 -1.76 -13.97 -9.17
CA TYR A 124 -0.52 -13.25 -9.45
C TYR A 124 -0.17 -13.10 -10.95
N GLN A 125 -0.75 -13.95 -11.81
CA GLN A 125 -0.52 -13.92 -13.26
C GLN A 125 -1.44 -12.93 -14.00
N LEU A 126 -2.50 -12.43 -13.35
CA LEU A 126 -3.45 -11.53 -14.00
C LEU A 126 -2.91 -10.10 -14.03
N GLN A 127 -2.83 -9.51 -15.23
CA GLN A 127 -2.23 -8.18 -15.44
C GLN A 127 -2.95 -7.05 -14.71
N GLY A 128 -4.25 -7.16 -14.49
CA GLY A 128 -5.07 -6.17 -13.81
C GLY A 128 -5.08 -6.26 -12.29
N ILE A 129 -4.36 -7.21 -11.69
CA ILE A 129 -4.35 -7.44 -10.23
C ILE A 129 -2.93 -7.25 -9.70
N VAL A 130 -2.84 -6.52 -8.58
CA VAL A 130 -1.58 -6.34 -7.87
C VAL A 130 -1.09 -7.69 -7.32
N SER A 131 0.19 -7.99 -7.53
CA SER A 131 0.79 -9.23 -7.06
C SER A 131 1.07 -9.15 -5.55
N VAL A 132 0.41 -10.02 -4.77
CA VAL A 132 0.71 -10.21 -3.34
C VAL A 132 1.94 -11.10 -3.22
N LYS A 133 2.96 -10.61 -2.52
CA LYS A 133 4.25 -11.30 -2.29
C LYS A 133 4.29 -12.03 -0.96
N ASP A 134 3.70 -11.43 0.09
CA ASP A 134 3.74 -11.98 1.43
C ASP A 134 2.60 -11.42 2.27
N PHE A 135 2.30 -12.06 3.41
CA PHE A 135 1.45 -11.50 4.44
C PHE A 135 1.88 -12.05 5.82
N PHE A 136 1.77 -11.23 6.84
CA PHE A 136 2.18 -11.61 8.19
C PHE A 136 1.44 -10.81 9.27
N TYR A 137 1.56 -11.26 10.51
CA TYR A 137 1.05 -10.57 11.70
C TYR A 137 2.21 -10.01 12.50
N GLU A 138 2.12 -8.74 12.88
CA GLU A 138 3.06 -8.04 13.74
C GLU A 138 2.35 -6.82 14.36
N ASN A 139 2.83 -6.27 15.44
CA ASN A 139 2.27 -5.07 16.08
C ASN A 139 0.75 -5.15 16.36
N GLY A 140 0.21 -6.32 16.67
CA GLY A 140 -1.22 -6.52 16.93
C GLY A 140 -2.12 -6.39 15.70
N THR A 141 -1.54 -6.38 14.49
CA THR A 141 -2.27 -6.23 13.22
C THR A 141 -1.73 -7.17 12.13
N GLY A 142 -2.26 -7.05 10.92
CA GLY A 142 -1.82 -7.79 9.73
C GLY A 142 -1.28 -6.85 8.67
N TYR A 143 -0.25 -7.33 8.00
CA TYR A 143 0.40 -6.66 6.89
C TYR A 143 0.31 -7.49 5.63
N ILE A 144 0.05 -6.84 4.50
CA ILE A 144 0.11 -7.45 3.17
C ILE A 144 1.25 -6.77 2.41
N VAL A 145 2.20 -7.58 1.95
CA VAL A 145 3.30 -7.13 1.10
C VAL A 145 2.94 -7.41 -0.34
N MET A 146 3.03 -6.39 -1.18
CA MET A 146 2.67 -6.49 -2.58
C MET A 146 3.69 -5.76 -3.46
N GLU A 147 3.63 -5.98 -4.75
CA GLU A 147 4.44 -5.23 -5.70
C GLU A 147 4.18 -3.72 -5.57
N TYR A 148 5.25 -2.93 -5.63
CA TYR A 148 5.13 -1.48 -5.75
C TYR A 148 4.93 -1.12 -7.21
N ILE A 149 3.86 -0.39 -7.49
CA ILE A 149 3.57 0.11 -8.83
C ILE A 149 4.03 1.56 -8.90
N ASN A 150 5.09 1.80 -9.66
CA ASN A 150 5.59 3.14 -9.92
C ASN A 150 4.78 3.77 -11.06
N GLY A 151 3.67 4.41 -10.71
CA GLY A 151 2.74 4.98 -11.69
C GLY A 151 1.84 6.05 -11.07
N VAL A 152 0.91 6.53 -11.87
CA VAL A 152 -0.13 7.48 -11.44
C VAL A 152 -1.49 6.77 -11.42
N ASP A 153 -2.34 7.10 -10.46
CA ASP A 153 -3.70 6.59 -10.42
C ASP A 153 -4.55 7.19 -11.57
N LEU A 154 -5.66 6.53 -11.87
CA LEU A 154 -6.56 6.95 -12.95
C LEU A 154 -7.07 8.39 -12.77
N LYS A 155 -7.30 8.85 -11.55
CA LYS A 155 -7.78 10.20 -11.26
C LYS A 155 -6.75 11.24 -11.65
N HIS A 156 -5.49 11.03 -11.27
CA HIS A 156 -4.38 11.91 -11.63
C HIS A 156 -4.09 11.85 -13.13
N TYR A 157 -4.15 10.65 -13.72
CA TYR A 157 -4.02 10.47 -15.15
C TYR A 157 -5.10 11.23 -15.93
N LEU A 158 -6.37 11.05 -15.56
CA LEU A 158 -7.50 11.74 -16.16
C LEU A 158 -7.35 13.26 -16.05
N LYS A 159 -6.92 13.75 -14.87
CA LYS A 159 -6.66 15.18 -14.66
C LYS A 159 -5.56 15.70 -15.59
N GLY A 160 -4.46 14.95 -15.74
CA GLY A 160 -3.37 15.29 -16.66
C GLY A 160 -3.78 15.31 -18.14
N MET A 161 -4.82 14.55 -18.50
CA MET A 161 -5.41 14.50 -19.85
C MET A 161 -6.54 15.52 -20.06
N GLY A 162 -6.68 16.51 -19.19
CA GLY A 162 -7.72 17.53 -19.31
C GLY A 162 -9.11 17.09 -18.89
N GLY A 163 -9.23 16.03 -18.09
CA GLY A 163 -10.49 15.53 -17.50
C GLY A 163 -11.31 14.64 -18.42
N LYS A 164 -10.81 14.30 -19.61
CA LYS A 164 -11.47 13.44 -20.60
C LYS A 164 -10.47 12.46 -21.20
N LEU A 165 -10.97 11.29 -21.57
CA LEU A 165 -10.26 10.29 -22.36
C LEU A 165 -11.11 9.94 -23.57
N ASP A 166 -10.46 9.65 -24.69
CA ASP A 166 -11.12 9.07 -25.85
C ASP A 166 -11.52 7.61 -25.60
N GLU A 167 -12.43 7.10 -26.40
CA GLU A 167 -12.99 5.76 -26.26
C GLU A 167 -11.90 4.68 -26.36
N ALA A 168 -10.98 4.82 -27.30
CA ALA A 168 -9.91 3.84 -27.52
C ALA A 168 -8.99 3.74 -26.28
N THR A 169 -8.63 4.88 -25.69
CA THR A 169 -7.84 4.94 -24.44
C THR A 169 -8.61 4.32 -23.28
N VAL A 170 -9.91 4.60 -23.12
CA VAL A 170 -10.73 3.99 -22.06
C VAL A 170 -10.79 2.48 -22.23
N LEU A 171 -11.05 1.98 -23.43
CA LEU A 171 -11.11 0.55 -23.70
C LEU A 171 -9.75 -0.13 -23.44
N ALA A 172 -8.66 0.48 -23.87
CA ALA A 172 -7.29 -0.04 -23.61
C ALA A 172 -6.96 -0.14 -22.13
N LEU A 173 -7.38 0.83 -21.31
CA LEU A 173 -7.17 0.85 -19.86
C LEU A 173 -8.09 -0.14 -19.12
N MET A 174 -9.35 -0.23 -19.54
CA MET A 174 -10.36 -0.99 -18.78
C MET A 174 -10.42 -2.46 -19.16
N LYS A 175 -10.07 -2.82 -20.40
CA LYS A 175 -10.11 -4.22 -20.87
C LYS A 175 -9.36 -5.18 -19.97
N PRO A 176 -8.05 -4.97 -19.61
CA PRO A 176 -7.33 -5.85 -18.71
C PRO A 176 -7.97 -5.96 -17.33
N VAL A 177 -8.58 -4.87 -16.85
CA VAL A 177 -9.29 -4.84 -15.55
C VAL A 177 -10.52 -5.74 -15.59
N PHE A 178 -11.35 -5.62 -16.63
CA PHE A 178 -12.55 -6.45 -16.77
C PHE A 178 -12.22 -7.93 -17.01
N GLU A 179 -11.22 -8.23 -17.81
CA GLU A 179 -10.73 -9.60 -18.02
C GLU A 179 -10.26 -10.23 -16.71
N SER A 180 -9.47 -9.50 -15.92
CA SER A 180 -9.01 -9.97 -14.63
C SER A 180 -10.15 -10.14 -13.62
N LEU A 181 -11.11 -9.22 -13.58
CA LEU A 181 -12.30 -9.35 -12.74
C LEU A 181 -13.15 -10.56 -13.14
N TYR A 182 -13.32 -10.80 -14.43
CA TYR A 182 -14.05 -11.96 -14.94
C TYR A 182 -13.39 -13.26 -14.46
N GLU A 183 -12.08 -13.40 -14.59
CA GLU A 183 -11.35 -14.58 -14.13
C GLU A 183 -11.43 -14.77 -12.60
N VAL A 184 -11.34 -13.70 -11.86
CA VAL A 184 -11.52 -13.75 -10.40
C VAL A 184 -12.95 -14.20 -10.05
N HIS A 185 -13.98 -13.63 -10.69
CA HIS A 185 -15.38 -14.00 -10.43
C HIS A 185 -15.69 -15.43 -10.84
N LYS A 186 -15.15 -15.90 -11.97
CA LYS A 186 -15.32 -17.27 -12.43
C LYS A 186 -14.77 -18.29 -11.46
N ASN A 187 -13.64 -17.98 -10.84
CA ASN A 187 -12.94 -18.89 -9.93
C ASN A 187 -13.32 -18.70 -8.46
N TRP A 188 -14.09 -17.66 -8.14
CA TRP A 188 -14.39 -17.32 -6.77
C TRP A 188 -15.77 -16.67 -6.62
N ILE A 189 -16.78 -17.47 -6.29
CA ILE A 189 -18.19 -17.05 -6.09
C ILE A 189 -18.38 -16.42 -4.70
N ALA A 190 -17.51 -15.56 -4.22
CA ALA A 190 -17.81 -14.85 -2.98
C ALA A 190 -17.05 -13.53 -2.83
N ARG A 191 -17.80 -12.45 -2.89
CA ARG A 191 -17.54 -11.15 -2.25
C ARG A 191 -16.15 -10.56 -2.40
N ILE A 192 -15.78 -10.17 -3.61
CA ILE A 192 -14.76 -9.13 -3.77
C ILE A 192 -15.41 -7.82 -3.35
N SER A 193 -14.94 -7.25 -2.24
CA SER A 193 -15.35 -5.91 -1.88
C SER A 193 -14.86 -4.93 -2.95
N ALA A 194 -15.66 -3.94 -3.30
CA ALA A 194 -15.36 -2.88 -4.29
C ALA A 194 -14.02 -2.14 -4.06
N ARG A 195 -13.31 -2.43 -2.99
CA ARG A 195 -12.03 -1.84 -2.54
C ARG A 195 -10.80 -2.33 -3.30
N ILE A 196 -10.86 -3.53 -3.91
CA ILE A 196 -9.77 -4.05 -4.73
C ILE A 196 -9.73 -3.35 -6.08
N ILE A 197 -10.88 -2.90 -6.56
CA ILE A 197 -11.01 -2.25 -7.87
C ILE A 197 -10.23 -0.93 -7.95
N SER A 198 -10.11 -0.18 -6.87
CA SER A 198 -9.33 1.07 -6.87
C SER A 198 -7.82 0.86 -7.09
N TRP A 199 -7.31 -0.35 -6.86
CA TRP A 199 -5.90 -0.72 -7.05
C TRP A 199 -5.61 -1.30 -8.43
N LEU A 200 -6.65 -1.77 -9.13
CA LEU A 200 -6.53 -2.45 -10.43
C LEU A 200 -6.12 -1.51 -11.56
N ILE A 201 -6.35 -0.23 -11.43
CA ILE A 201 -6.26 0.74 -12.54
C ILE A 201 -4.84 1.27 -12.75
N THR A 202 -3.94 1.09 -11.77
CA THR A 202 -2.60 1.71 -11.80
C THR A 202 -1.59 0.92 -12.66
N LYS A 203 -1.82 -0.37 -12.92
CA LYS A 203 -0.87 -1.24 -13.64
C LYS A 203 -0.88 -1.08 -15.17
N ALA A 204 -1.85 -0.43 -15.74
CA ALA A 204 -2.04 -0.38 -17.20
C ALA A 204 -1.01 0.48 -17.97
N ARG A 205 0.10 0.94 -17.36
CA ARG A 205 1.01 1.93 -17.96
C ARG A 205 2.51 1.64 -17.96
N SER A 206 2.94 0.46 -17.60
CA SER A 206 4.36 0.06 -17.67
C SER A 206 4.64 -0.97 -18.78
N SER A 207 3.81 -1.00 -19.81
CA SER A 207 4.03 -1.80 -21.02
C SER A 207 4.26 -0.89 -22.21
#